data_2b991a99b3cf10c9984e134cb8f3b6ab
#
_entry.id   2b991a99b3cf10c9984e134cb8f3b6ab
#
_cell.length_a   1.000
_cell.length_b   1.000
_cell.length_c   1.000
_cell.angle_alpha   90.00
_cell.angle_beta   90.00
_cell.angle_gamma   90.00
#
_symmetry.space_group_name_H-M   'P 1'
#
loop_
_entity.id
_entity.type
_entity.pdbx_description
1 polymer ?
#
loop_
_entity_poly.entity_id
_entity_poly.type
_entity_poly.pdbx_seq_one_letter_code
_entity_poly.pdbx_strand_id
1 'polypeptide(L)'
;MIKFTKLIMVFSLLLSLPLGALNAAHHELGNGVQSNAPFSIQAQMCKLNEGVTIAQYDKLIEKYIKWSKKNDVETFFARQTPLFTHDTFNISSKYDFVEFLAAPFEKQGKGWDLWLGTKEGQKLNEEWQSLATCHVKMGSANFVYANEEALNKGNTRYAQWNWCSVKDGRKAEELMAFHKNVSDSMAGNTDAIGWLTFVPQLGGAHVPEFAHVMLYPDVESVMKNGKRLAEGGWKRLRAYE
;
A
#
# COMPACT_ATOMS: atom_id res chain seq x y z
N MET A 1 -46.21 -61.60 -40.06
CA MET A 1 -45.51 -60.44 -40.64
C MET A 1 -45.43 -59.39 -39.58
N ILE A 2 -44.27 -59.25 -38.90
CA ILE A 2 -44.06 -58.35 -37.79
C ILE A 2 -43.20 -57.18 -38.33
N LYS A 3 -43.75 -55.94 -38.32
CA LYS A 3 -43.02 -54.73 -38.75
C LYS A 3 -42.21 -54.19 -37.58
N PHE A 4 -40.89 -54.17 -37.75
CA PHE A 4 -39.96 -53.50 -36.84
C PHE A 4 -39.98 -52.01 -37.11
N THR A 5 -40.43 -51.23 -36.10
CA THR A 5 -40.33 -49.80 -36.10
C THR A 5 -38.98 -49.40 -35.45
N LYS A 6 -38.11 -48.76 -36.24
CA LYS A 6 -36.82 -48.28 -35.78
C LYS A 6 -37.05 -47.04 -34.87
N LEU A 7 -36.69 -47.13 -33.59
CA LEU A 7 -36.64 -46.04 -32.65
C LEU A 7 -35.32 -45.30 -32.86
N ILE A 8 -35.36 -44.08 -33.40
CA ILE A 8 -34.23 -43.22 -33.54
C ILE A 8 -34.06 -42.52 -32.21
N MET A 9 -33.03 -42.91 -31.43
CA MET A 9 -32.61 -42.25 -30.23
C MET A 9 -31.78 -41.02 -30.61
N VAL A 10 -32.38 -39.83 -30.50
CA VAL A 10 -31.64 -38.54 -30.63
C VAL A 10 -30.88 -38.33 -29.35
N PHE A 11 -29.57 -38.53 -29.42
CA PHE A 11 -28.65 -38.15 -28.34
C PHE A 11 -28.45 -36.62 -28.37
N SER A 12 -29.15 -35.91 -27.49
CA SER A 12 -28.86 -34.48 -27.27
C SER A 12 -27.54 -34.35 -26.55
N LEU A 13 -26.51 -34.05 -27.32
CA LEU A 13 -25.20 -33.63 -26.78
C LEU A 13 -25.36 -32.26 -26.15
N LEU A 14 -25.61 -32.20 -24.84
CA LEU A 14 -25.46 -30.95 -24.04
C LEU A 14 -23.96 -30.62 -24.05
N LEU A 15 -23.56 -29.73 -24.96
CA LEU A 15 -22.29 -29.03 -24.85
C LEU A 15 -22.37 -28.19 -23.56
N SER A 16 -21.79 -28.68 -22.47
CA SER A 16 -21.36 -27.89 -21.35
C SER A 16 -20.23 -26.98 -21.84
N LEU A 17 -20.59 -25.79 -22.28
CA LEU A 17 -19.62 -24.71 -22.42
C LEU A 17 -18.95 -24.55 -21.04
N PRO A 18 -17.61 -24.61 -20.96
CA PRO A 18 -16.96 -24.18 -19.73
C PRO A 18 -17.38 -22.73 -19.54
N LEU A 19 -18.05 -22.42 -18.42
CA LEU A 19 -18.17 -21.08 -17.94
C LEU A 19 -16.74 -20.54 -17.94
N GLY A 20 -16.47 -19.62 -18.86
CA GLY A 20 -15.19 -18.96 -18.91
C GLY A 20 -14.87 -18.49 -17.51
N ALA A 21 -13.73 -18.92 -17.00
CA ALA A 21 -13.12 -18.28 -15.86
C ALA A 21 -13.10 -16.79 -16.21
N LEU A 22 -14.00 -16.02 -15.62
CA LEU A 22 -13.86 -14.58 -15.57
C LEU A 22 -12.43 -14.38 -15.08
N ASN A 23 -11.58 -13.88 -15.96
CA ASN A 23 -10.26 -13.41 -15.56
C ASN A 23 -10.53 -12.41 -14.44
N ALA A 24 -10.42 -12.86 -13.20
CA ALA A 24 -10.32 -11.98 -12.07
C ALA A 24 -9.10 -11.11 -12.39
N ALA A 25 -9.35 -9.86 -12.73
CA ALA A 25 -8.28 -8.92 -12.94
C ALA A 25 -7.35 -9.05 -11.73
N HIS A 26 -6.06 -9.36 -11.96
CA HIS A 26 -5.11 -9.54 -10.89
C HIS A 26 -4.86 -8.18 -10.26
N HIS A 27 -5.60 -7.87 -9.18
CA HIS A 27 -5.44 -6.65 -8.39
C HIS A 27 -4.31 -6.75 -7.37
N GLU A 28 -3.53 -7.84 -7.41
CA GLU A 28 -2.45 -8.09 -6.46
C GLU A 28 -1.22 -7.26 -6.80
N LEU A 29 -0.75 -6.50 -5.81
CA LEU A 29 0.46 -5.67 -5.85
C LEU A 29 1.65 -6.33 -5.14
N GLY A 30 1.49 -7.55 -4.64
CA GLY A 30 2.49 -8.38 -3.99
C GLY A 30 2.14 -8.74 -2.54
N ASN A 31 2.53 -9.95 -2.15
CA ASN A 31 2.35 -10.52 -0.80
C ASN A 31 0.91 -10.47 -0.25
N GLY A 32 -0.09 -10.53 -1.14
CA GLY A 32 -1.49 -10.50 -0.81
C GLY A 32 -2.10 -9.09 -0.69
N VAL A 33 -1.32 -8.03 -0.92
CA VAL A 33 -1.85 -6.67 -0.99
C VAL A 33 -2.59 -6.50 -2.33
N GLN A 34 -3.84 -6.06 -2.27
CA GLN A 34 -4.68 -5.85 -3.43
C GLN A 34 -5.04 -4.36 -3.60
N SER A 35 -5.14 -3.90 -4.85
CA SER A 35 -5.49 -2.52 -5.16
C SER A 35 -6.97 -2.19 -4.92
N ASN A 36 -7.84 -3.20 -4.87
CA ASN A 36 -9.29 -3.07 -4.75
C ASN A 36 -9.84 -3.43 -3.36
N ALA A 37 -8.97 -3.68 -2.38
CA ALA A 37 -9.35 -4.01 -1.02
C ALA A 37 -8.49 -3.25 0.01
N PRO A 38 -9.03 -2.94 1.19
CA PRO A 38 -8.23 -2.38 2.28
C PRO A 38 -7.22 -3.41 2.81
N PHE A 39 -6.07 -2.94 3.25
CA PHE A 39 -5.00 -3.74 3.82
C PHE A 39 -4.38 -3.06 5.04
N SER A 40 -3.71 -3.86 5.86
CA SER A 40 -2.91 -3.34 6.97
C SER A 40 -1.60 -2.77 6.46
N ILE A 41 -1.18 -1.64 7.00
CA ILE A 41 0.11 -1.04 6.73
C ILE A 41 0.77 -0.61 8.04
N GLN A 42 2.02 -1.01 8.19
CA GLN A 42 2.91 -0.53 9.24
C GLN A 42 3.85 0.49 8.62
N ALA A 43 3.89 1.67 9.20
CA ALA A 43 4.89 2.70 8.90
C ALA A 43 5.85 2.80 10.09
N GLN A 44 7.14 2.62 9.85
CA GLN A 44 8.16 2.76 10.89
C GLN A 44 9.18 3.83 10.50
N MET A 45 9.19 4.89 11.28
CA MET A 45 10.11 6.01 11.12
C MET A 45 11.37 5.71 11.93
N CYS A 46 12.48 5.44 11.25
CA CYS A 46 13.68 4.90 11.85
C CYS A 46 14.85 5.89 11.77
N LYS A 47 15.62 5.93 12.84
CA LYS A 47 16.93 6.57 12.92
C LYS A 47 17.94 5.48 13.27
N LEU A 48 19.02 5.39 12.49
CA LEU A 48 20.12 4.47 12.79
C LEU A 48 20.78 4.87 14.11
N ASN A 49 21.13 3.89 14.91
CA ASN A 49 21.89 4.11 16.13
C ASN A 49 23.31 4.58 15.79
N GLU A 50 23.96 5.25 16.73
CA GLU A 50 25.30 5.80 16.52
C GLU A 50 26.29 4.73 16.05
N GLY A 51 27.04 5.03 14.98
CA GLY A 51 28.00 4.12 14.37
C GLY A 51 27.42 3.01 13.50
N VAL A 52 26.09 2.90 13.39
CA VAL A 52 25.43 1.92 12.52
C VAL A 52 25.28 2.48 11.10
N THR A 53 25.61 1.66 10.12
CA THR A 53 25.45 1.99 8.70
C THR A 53 24.19 1.35 8.12
N ILE A 54 23.64 1.95 7.06
CA ILE A 54 22.49 1.38 6.35
C ILE A 54 22.79 -0.05 5.83
N ALA A 55 24.02 -0.33 5.41
CA ALA A 55 24.42 -1.66 4.97
C ALA A 55 24.37 -2.72 6.08
N GLN A 56 24.62 -2.33 7.34
CA GLN A 56 24.43 -3.24 8.48
C GLN A 56 22.95 -3.49 8.76
N TYR A 57 22.15 -2.43 8.67
CA TYR A 57 20.71 -2.53 8.83
C TYR A 57 20.07 -3.39 7.70
N ASP A 58 20.53 -3.26 6.46
CA ASP A 58 20.05 -4.07 5.33
C ASP A 58 20.26 -5.58 5.53
N LYS A 59 21.34 -5.98 6.18
CA LYS A 59 21.55 -7.40 6.55
C LYS A 59 20.49 -7.92 7.52
N LEU A 60 19.98 -7.08 8.40
CA LEU A 60 18.86 -7.44 9.26
C LEU A 60 17.57 -7.58 8.44
N ILE A 61 17.31 -6.66 7.51
CA ILE A 61 16.13 -6.74 6.64
C ILE A 61 16.15 -8.03 5.80
N GLU A 62 17.30 -8.47 5.32
CA GLU A 62 17.44 -9.76 4.66
C GLU A 62 17.08 -10.95 5.58
N LYS A 63 17.47 -10.88 6.87
CA LYS A 63 17.08 -11.90 7.86
C LYS A 63 15.57 -11.87 8.11
N TYR A 64 14.99 -10.68 8.25
CA TYR A 64 13.54 -10.51 8.40
C TYR A 64 12.78 -11.10 7.21
N ILE A 65 13.19 -10.81 5.98
CA ILE A 65 12.56 -11.35 4.76
C ILE A 65 12.63 -12.89 4.75
N LYS A 66 13.78 -13.47 5.10
CA LYS A 66 13.91 -14.93 5.20
C LYS A 66 13.02 -15.53 6.29
N TRP A 67 12.96 -14.88 7.46
CA TRP A 67 12.10 -15.29 8.57
C TRP A 67 10.62 -15.17 8.22
N SER A 68 10.19 -14.07 7.61
CA SER A 68 8.78 -13.86 7.24
C SER A 68 8.33 -14.89 6.20
N LYS A 69 9.18 -15.21 5.22
CA LYS A 69 8.93 -16.26 4.21
C LYS A 69 8.82 -17.65 4.86
N LYS A 70 9.73 -18.01 5.75
CA LYS A 70 9.71 -19.29 6.48
C LYS A 70 8.41 -19.49 7.27
N ASN A 71 7.81 -18.41 7.77
CA ASN A 71 6.63 -18.42 8.63
C ASN A 71 5.32 -18.11 7.90
N ASP A 72 5.36 -17.92 6.59
CA ASP A 72 4.20 -17.52 5.77
C ASP A 72 3.53 -16.23 6.27
N VAL A 73 4.37 -15.21 6.53
CA VAL A 73 3.96 -13.88 6.98
C VAL A 73 4.68 -12.77 6.21
N GLU A 74 4.98 -13.02 4.92
CA GLU A 74 5.61 -12.02 4.07
C GLU A 74 4.73 -10.80 3.95
N THR A 75 5.38 -9.65 3.98
CA THR A 75 4.76 -8.34 3.73
C THR A 75 5.31 -7.75 2.44
N PHE A 76 4.52 -6.93 1.78
CA PHE A 76 5.07 -5.96 0.85
C PHE A 76 5.98 -5.02 1.65
N PHE A 77 7.24 -4.90 1.26
CA PHE A 77 8.21 -4.07 1.93
C PHE A 77 8.66 -2.93 1.01
N ALA A 78 8.66 -1.71 1.54
CA ALA A 78 9.23 -0.55 0.86
C ALA A 78 9.96 0.34 1.86
N ARG A 79 11.08 0.95 1.43
CA ARG A 79 11.78 1.98 2.19
C ARG A 79 11.73 3.29 1.44
N GLN A 80 11.36 4.35 2.15
CA GLN A 80 11.39 5.71 1.65
C GLN A 80 12.49 6.50 2.37
N THR A 81 13.35 7.13 1.58
CA THR A 81 14.30 8.13 2.07
C THR A 81 13.78 9.52 1.72
N PRO A 82 13.87 10.49 2.62
CA PRO A 82 13.48 11.86 2.32
C PRO A 82 14.28 12.40 1.13
N LEU A 83 13.59 12.88 0.10
CA LEU A 83 14.23 13.49 -1.07
C LEU A 83 14.17 15.01 -0.99
N PHE A 84 12.98 15.54 -0.71
CA PHE A 84 12.77 16.97 -0.45
C PHE A 84 12.25 17.11 0.96
N THR A 85 13.07 17.66 1.84
CA THR A 85 12.71 17.90 3.23
C THR A 85 12.55 19.38 3.48
N HIS A 86 11.43 19.76 4.05
CA HIS A 86 11.28 21.08 4.66
C HIS A 86 11.82 21.01 6.08
N ASP A 87 13.09 21.29 6.25
CA ASP A 87 13.72 21.32 7.57
C ASP A 87 13.66 22.71 8.20
N THR A 88 12.50 23.32 8.18
CA THR A 88 12.30 24.59 8.89
C THR A 88 12.16 24.42 10.41
N PHE A 89 11.97 23.17 10.91
CA PHE A 89 11.67 22.92 12.32
C PHE A 89 12.36 21.68 12.90
N ASN A 90 13.51 21.28 12.42
CA ASN A 90 14.24 20.09 12.86
C ASN A 90 13.45 18.78 12.76
N ILE A 91 12.55 18.67 11.79
CA ILE A 91 11.75 17.46 11.61
C ILE A 91 12.57 16.41 10.88
N SER A 92 13.37 16.80 9.90
CA SER A 92 14.22 15.89 9.10
C SER A 92 15.29 15.19 9.95
N SER A 93 15.72 15.79 11.06
CA SER A 93 16.69 15.17 11.96
C SER A 93 16.13 14.05 12.83
N LYS A 94 14.82 13.79 12.79
CA LYS A 94 14.18 12.80 13.66
C LYS A 94 14.27 11.40 13.13
N TYR A 95 14.43 11.18 11.82
CA TYR A 95 14.57 9.87 11.20
C TYR A 95 15.39 9.92 9.91
N ASP A 96 16.07 8.82 9.60
CA ASP A 96 16.89 8.69 8.40
C ASP A 96 16.06 8.13 7.23
N PHE A 97 15.08 7.28 7.55
CA PHE A 97 14.18 6.67 6.56
C PHE A 97 12.85 6.25 7.20
N VAL A 98 11.87 5.98 6.35
CA VAL A 98 10.60 5.37 6.74
C VAL A 98 10.45 4.05 6.00
N GLU A 99 10.13 2.98 6.72
CA GLU A 99 9.80 1.68 6.13
C GLU A 99 8.31 1.40 6.21
N PHE A 100 7.81 0.74 5.20
CA PHE A 100 6.43 0.31 5.09
C PHE A 100 6.39 -1.19 4.92
N LEU A 101 5.59 -1.83 5.78
CA LEU A 101 5.26 -3.24 5.70
C LEU A 101 3.76 -3.35 5.51
N ALA A 102 3.32 -3.81 4.34
CA ALA A 102 1.89 -3.95 4.05
C ALA A 102 1.52 -5.40 3.78
N ALA A 103 0.37 -5.83 4.28
CA ALA A 103 -0.16 -7.18 4.12
C ALA A 103 -1.67 -7.18 4.40
N PRO A 104 -2.42 -8.25 4.05
CA PRO A 104 -3.73 -8.50 4.62
C PRO A 104 -3.70 -8.45 6.15
N PHE A 105 -4.78 -7.97 6.78
CA PHE A 105 -4.82 -7.73 8.23
C PHE A 105 -4.45 -8.96 9.06
N GLU A 106 -4.97 -10.13 8.67
CA GLU A 106 -4.75 -11.39 9.37
C GLU A 106 -3.28 -11.83 9.27
N LYS A 107 -2.67 -11.64 8.10
CA LYS A 107 -1.25 -11.96 7.88
C LYS A 107 -0.36 -11.02 8.70
N GLN A 108 -0.69 -9.73 8.76
CA GLN A 108 0.02 -8.75 9.57
C GLN A 108 -0.06 -9.09 11.07
N GLY A 109 -1.26 -9.44 11.55
CA GLY A 109 -1.49 -9.87 12.95
C GLY A 109 -0.70 -11.12 13.29
N LYS A 110 -0.79 -12.18 12.47
CA LYS A 110 -0.01 -13.41 12.63
C LYS A 110 1.50 -13.12 12.66
N GLY A 111 1.96 -12.20 11.80
CA GLY A 111 3.37 -11.79 11.77
C GLY A 111 3.82 -11.19 13.10
N TRP A 112 3.04 -10.31 13.69
CA TRP A 112 3.31 -9.70 14.98
C TRP A 112 3.26 -10.72 16.14
N ASP A 113 2.29 -11.63 16.16
CA ASP A 113 2.22 -12.69 17.17
C ASP A 113 3.48 -13.56 17.14
N LEU A 114 3.96 -13.94 15.95
CA LEU A 114 5.20 -14.72 15.81
C LEU A 114 6.45 -13.91 16.16
N TRP A 115 6.48 -12.62 15.80
CA TRP A 115 7.60 -11.72 16.13
C TRP A 115 7.79 -11.56 17.63
N LEU A 116 6.71 -11.38 18.38
CA LEU A 116 6.74 -11.20 19.82
C LEU A 116 6.77 -12.53 20.61
N GLY A 117 6.11 -13.57 20.08
CA GLY A 117 5.87 -14.81 20.81
C GLY A 117 6.93 -15.90 20.60
N THR A 118 7.79 -15.79 19.57
CA THR A 118 8.80 -16.81 19.29
C THR A 118 10.21 -16.35 19.65
N LYS A 119 11.06 -17.30 20.06
CA LYS A 119 12.49 -17.02 20.36
C LYS A 119 13.22 -16.43 19.14
N GLU A 120 12.88 -16.89 17.92
CA GLU A 120 13.50 -16.41 16.68
C GLU A 120 13.06 -14.97 16.39
N GLY A 121 11.76 -14.67 16.54
CA GLY A 121 11.23 -13.32 16.39
C GLY A 121 11.81 -12.34 17.42
N GLN A 122 11.84 -12.74 18.69
CA GLN A 122 12.43 -11.92 19.76
C GLN A 122 13.91 -11.60 19.49
N LYS A 123 14.69 -12.57 19.04
CA LYS A 123 16.10 -12.35 18.68
C LYS A 123 16.25 -11.35 17.52
N LEU A 124 15.40 -11.45 16.51
CA LEU A 124 15.38 -10.46 15.40
C LEU A 124 14.97 -9.07 15.90
N ASN A 125 14.00 -9.01 16.81
CA ASN A 125 13.57 -7.75 17.43
C ASN A 125 14.69 -7.08 18.24
N GLU A 126 15.43 -7.84 19.03
CA GLU A 126 16.59 -7.36 19.77
C GLU A 126 17.68 -6.83 18.83
N GLU A 127 17.97 -7.57 17.76
CA GLU A 127 18.91 -7.14 16.73
C GLU A 127 18.44 -5.85 16.05
N TRP A 128 17.15 -5.76 15.70
CA TRP A 128 16.57 -4.56 15.11
C TRP A 128 16.73 -3.33 16.02
N GLN A 129 16.37 -3.46 17.29
CA GLN A 129 16.50 -2.38 18.28
C GLN A 129 17.96 -1.98 18.53
N SER A 130 18.91 -2.90 18.36
CA SER A 130 20.34 -2.58 18.47
C SER A 130 20.88 -1.76 17.30
N LEU A 131 20.22 -1.81 16.13
CA LEU A 131 20.66 -1.15 14.91
C LEU A 131 19.94 0.18 14.67
N ALA A 132 18.68 0.31 15.09
CA ALA A 132 17.90 1.52 14.85
C ALA A 132 16.89 1.78 15.97
N THR A 133 16.61 3.04 16.20
CA THR A 133 15.48 3.50 17.00
C THR A 133 14.34 3.87 16.06
N CYS A 134 13.25 3.12 16.11
CA CYS A 134 12.12 3.30 15.22
C CYS A 134 10.83 3.62 15.99
N HIS A 135 10.05 4.54 15.43
CA HIS A 135 8.69 4.83 15.87
C HIS A 135 7.70 4.16 14.93
N VAL A 136 6.92 3.22 15.44
CA VAL A 136 6.02 2.40 14.64
C VAL A 136 4.59 2.93 14.72
N LYS A 137 3.97 3.09 13.56
CA LYS A 137 2.55 3.36 13.39
C LYS A 137 1.93 2.22 12.59
N MET A 138 0.82 1.71 13.07
CA MET A 138 0.01 0.77 12.29
C MET A 138 -1.34 1.38 11.95
N GLY A 139 -1.83 1.06 10.79
CA GLY A 139 -3.11 1.54 10.33
C GLY A 139 -3.66 0.72 9.18
N SER A 140 -4.74 1.21 8.61
CA SER A 140 -5.29 0.71 7.35
C SER A 140 -4.91 1.61 6.20
N ALA A 141 -4.79 1.01 5.03
CA ALA A 141 -4.66 1.73 3.77
C ALA A 141 -5.57 1.11 2.72
N ASN A 142 -5.98 1.93 1.78
CA ASN A 142 -6.66 1.49 0.58
C ASN A 142 -6.26 2.36 -0.61
N PHE A 143 -6.24 1.78 -1.79
CA PHE A 143 -6.08 2.56 -3.01
C PHE A 143 -7.40 3.25 -3.36
N VAL A 144 -7.32 4.54 -3.58
CA VAL A 144 -8.37 5.35 -4.19
C VAL A 144 -8.25 5.30 -5.71
N TYR A 145 -7.00 5.29 -6.20
CA TYR A 145 -6.64 5.10 -7.60
C TYR A 145 -5.39 4.22 -7.71
N ALA A 146 -5.39 3.28 -8.64
CA ALA A 146 -4.24 2.44 -8.94
C ALA A 146 -4.12 2.20 -10.45
N ASN A 147 -2.96 2.53 -10.99
CA ASN A 147 -2.52 2.03 -12.29
C ASN A 147 -1.64 0.80 -12.02
N GLU A 148 -2.26 -0.38 -11.98
CA GLU A 148 -1.61 -1.62 -11.58
C GLU A 148 -0.44 -2.00 -12.48
N GLU A 149 -0.56 -1.77 -13.78
CA GLU A 149 0.53 -2.00 -14.73
C GLU A 149 1.76 -1.15 -14.38
N ALA A 150 1.55 0.14 -14.11
CA ALA A 150 2.63 1.04 -13.75
C ALA A 150 3.18 0.77 -12.34
N LEU A 151 2.31 0.40 -11.40
CA LEU A 151 2.71 -0.01 -10.05
C LEU A 151 3.55 -1.29 -10.05
N ASN A 152 3.37 -2.17 -10.99
CA ASN A 152 4.15 -3.41 -11.13
C ASN A 152 5.41 -3.24 -11.99
N LYS A 153 5.63 -2.08 -12.60
CA LYS A 153 6.85 -1.75 -13.36
C LYS A 153 7.96 -1.26 -12.42
N GLY A 154 8.95 -2.12 -12.14
CA GLY A 154 10.14 -1.76 -11.37
C GLY A 154 9.88 -1.57 -9.87
N ASN A 155 10.92 -1.19 -9.13
CA ASN A 155 10.93 -1.19 -7.66
C ASN A 155 11.09 0.21 -7.04
N THR A 156 11.21 1.26 -7.85
CA THR A 156 11.38 2.64 -7.35
C THR A 156 10.12 3.45 -7.57
N ARG A 157 9.71 4.20 -6.56
CA ARG A 157 8.56 5.10 -6.58
C ARG A 157 8.91 6.37 -5.81
N TYR A 158 8.26 7.46 -6.19
CA TYR A 158 8.28 8.71 -5.46
C TYR A 158 6.92 8.92 -4.82
N ALA A 159 6.92 9.17 -3.53
CA ALA A 159 5.69 9.35 -2.76
C ALA A 159 5.58 10.77 -2.23
N GLN A 160 4.43 11.38 -2.43
CA GLN A 160 4.07 12.65 -1.82
C GLN A 160 3.02 12.40 -0.74
N TRP A 161 3.32 12.79 0.49
CA TRP A 161 2.43 12.65 1.63
C TRP A 161 1.74 13.98 1.94
N ASN A 162 0.43 13.92 2.08
CA ASN A 162 -0.39 15.05 2.49
C ASN A 162 -1.24 14.59 3.68
N TRP A 163 -0.95 15.14 4.85
CA TRP A 163 -1.70 14.86 6.07
C TRP A 163 -2.94 15.73 6.13
N CYS A 164 -4.08 15.11 6.41
CA CYS A 164 -5.40 15.72 6.33
C CYS A 164 -6.23 15.37 7.55
N SER A 165 -7.21 16.22 7.82
CA SER A 165 -8.32 15.95 8.74
C SER A 165 -9.64 16.27 8.05
N VAL A 166 -10.71 15.60 8.46
CA VAL A 166 -12.05 15.93 7.98
C VAL A 166 -12.44 17.28 8.58
N LYS A 167 -13.00 18.15 7.76
CA LYS A 167 -13.44 19.48 8.23
C LYS A 167 -14.61 19.35 9.22
N ASP A 168 -14.63 20.28 10.15
CA ASP A 168 -15.73 20.40 11.11
C ASP A 168 -17.09 20.42 10.39
N GLY A 169 -18.01 19.59 10.88
CA GLY A 169 -19.34 19.46 10.32
C GLY A 169 -19.46 18.62 9.04
N ARG A 170 -18.35 18.07 8.53
CA ARG A 170 -18.35 17.12 7.41
C ARG A 170 -18.27 15.68 7.91
N LYS A 171 -18.76 14.74 7.08
CA LYS A 171 -18.76 13.31 7.37
C LYS A 171 -17.71 12.58 6.52
N ALA A 172 -17.14 11.51 7.04
CA ALA A 172 -16.18 10.68 6.32
C ALA A 172 -16.77 10.09 5.02
N GLU A 173 -18.08 9.77 5.02
CA GLU A 173 -18.77 9.26 3.83
C GLU A 173 -18.80 10.28 2.67
N GLU A 174 -18.96 11.57 2.99
CA GLU A 174 -18.92 12.64 1.99
C GLU A 174 -17.53 12.74 1.35
N LEU A 175 -16.48 12.59 2.16
CA LEU A 175 -15.10 12.55 1.71
C LEU A 175 -14.84 11.35 0.80
N MET A 176 -15.32 10.15 1.18
CA MET A 176 -15.17 8.94 0.36
C MET A 176 -15.87 9.06 -0.99
N ALA A 177 -17.07 9.62 -1.03
CA ALA A 177 -17.79 9.89 -2.27
C ALA A 177 -17.02 10.88 -3.16
N PHE A 178 -16.44 11.91 -2.57
CA PHE A 178 -15.59 12.86 -3.26
C PHE A 178 -14.33 12.20 -3.82
N HIS A 179 -13.63 11.37 -3.04
CA HIS A 179 -12.46 10.61 -3.48
C HIS A 179 -12.78 9.77 -4.71
N LYS A 180 -13.93 9.10 -4.72
CA LYS A 180 -14.35 8.32 -5.88
C LYS A 180 -14.49 9.18 -7.13
N ASN A 181 -15.14 10.32 -7.03
CA ASN A 181 -15.33 11.23 -8.17
C ASN A 181 -13.99 11.75 -8.72
N VAL A 182 -13.04 12.07 -7.82
CA VAL A 182 -11.68 12.49 -8.22
C VAL A 182 -10.94 11.34 -8.91
N SER A 183 -10.98 10.15 -8.32
CA SER A 183 -10.37 8.94 -8.87
C SER A 183 -10.86 8.63 -10.28
N ASP A 184 -12.18 8.67 -10.48
CA ASP A 184 -12.79 8.43 -11.79
C ASP A 184 -12.27 9.45 -12.86
N SER A 185 -11.92 10.67 -12.42
CA SER A 185 -11.35 11.71 -13.29
C SER A 185 -9.84 11.56 -13.53
N MET A 186 -9.14 10.76 -12.76
CA MET A 186 -7.69 10.57 -12.87
C MET A 186 -7.31 9.63 -14.02
N ALA A 187 -8.14 8.66 -14.34
CA ALA A 187 -7.86 7.68 -15.38
C ALA A 187 -7.51 8.38 -16.71
N GLY A 188 -6.29 8.18 -17.20
CA GLY A 188 -5.76 8.83 -18.41
C GLY A 188 -5.43 10.32 -18.29
N ASN A 189 -5.64 10.96 -17.14
CA ASN A 189 -5.45 12.39 -16.92
C ASN A 189 -4.47 12.73 -15.79
N THR A 190 -3.69 11.78 -15.34
CA THR A 190 -2.71 11.99 -14.27
C THR A 190 -1.38 11.32 -14.59
N ASP A 191 -0.27 11.88 -14.08
CA ASP A 191 1.04 11.22 -14.09
C ASP A 191 1.27 10.41 -12.79
N ALA A 192 0.34 10.47 -11.83
CA ALA A 192 0.39 9.60 -10.67
C ALA A 192 0.02 8.17 -11.08
N ILE A 193 0.74 7.20 -10.54
CA ILE A 193 0.50 5.77 -10.74
C ILE A 193 -0.32 5.14 -9.61
N GLY A 194 -0.45 5.84 -8.49
CA GLY A 194 -1.28 5.41 -7.36
C GLY A 194 -1.67 6.58 -6.47
N TRP A 195 -2.82 6.43 -5.84
CA TRP A 195 -3.27 7.28 -4.75
C TRP A 195 -3.85 6.40 -3.67
N LEU A 196 -3.22 6.42 -2.49
CA LEU A 196 -3.69 5.71 -1.32
C LEU A 196 -4.21 6.70 -0.27
N THR A 197 -5.13 6.21 0.57
CA THR A 197 -5.37 6.78 1.90
C THR A 197 -4.68 5.90 2.94
N PHE A 198 -4.06 6.53 3.92
CA PHE A 198 -3.49 5.89 5.11
C PHE A 198 -4.20 6.43 6.35
N VAL A 199 -4.82 5.55 7.13
CA VAL A 199 -5.53 5.89 8.37
C VAL A 199 -4.76 5.27 9.54
N PRO A 200 -3.99 6.06 10.31
CA PRO A 200 -3.26 5.54 11.48
C PRO A 200 -4.25 5.14 12.58
N GLN A 201 -4.03 3.97 13.20
CA GLN A 201 -4.92 3.40 14.21
C GLN A 201 -4.18 3.09 15.52
N LEU A 202 -2.96 2.58 15.43
CA LEU A 202 -2.14 2.16 16.57
C LEU A 202 -0.77 2.84 16.53
N GLY A 203 -0.06 2.88 17.67
CA GLY A 203 1.29 3.41 17.78
C GLY A 203 1.38 4.79 18.43
N GLY A 204 0.39 5.16 19.23
CA GLY A 204 0.40 6.36 20.08
C GLY A 204 0.57 7.68 19.32
N ALA A 205 0.79 8.76 20.05
CA ALA A 205 0.95 10.14 19.62
C ALA A 205 -0.18 10.68 18.71
N HIS A 206 -0.55 11.93 18.89
CA HIS A 206 -1.53 12.60 18.05
C HIS A 206 -0.99 12.73 16.62
N VAL A 207 -1.78 12.30 15.65
CA VAL A 207 -1.53 12.48 14.21
C VAL A 207 -2.82 13.01 13.57
N PRO A 208 -2.75 13.68 12.43
CA PRO A 208 -3.93 13.94 11.60
C PRO A 208 -4.71 12.64 11.33
N GLU A 209 -6.01 12.77 11.04
CA GLU A 209 -6.91 11.61 10.92
C GLU A 209 -6.51 10.64 9.83
N PHE A 210 -5.93 11.15 8.74
CA PHE A 210 -5.46 10.34 7.62
C PHE A 210 -4.38 11.05 6.80
N ALA A 211 -3.74 10.30 5.91
CA ALA A 211 -2.88 10.86 4.88
C ALA A 211 -3.33 10.44 3.49
N HIS A 212 -3.20 11.37 2.54
CA HIS A 212 -3.15 11.05 1.12
C HIS A 212 -1.72 10.76 0.71
N VAL A 213 -1.50 9.64 0.07
CA VAL A 213 -0.20 9.26 -0.47
C VAL A 213 -0.32 9.12 -1.98
N MET A 214 0.28 10.06 -2.68
CA MET A 214 0.36 10.03 -4.14
C MET A 214 1.66 9.36 -4.55
N LEU A 215 1.58 8.38 -5.46
CA LEU A 215 2.73 7.65 -5.97
C LEU A 215 3.03 8.05 -7.42
N TYR A 216 4.30 8.26 -7.72
CA TYR A 216 4.78 8.64 -9.05
C TYR A 216 5.93 7.72 -9.49
N PRO A 217 6.09 7.46 -10.79
CA PRO A 217 7.16 6.63 -11.31
C PRO A 217 8.53 7.34 -11.23
N ASP A 218 8.53 8.67 -11.32
CA ASP A 218 9.73 9.50 -11.37
C ASP A 218 9.47 10.93 -10.88
N VAL A 219 10.54 11.70 -10.70
CA VAL A 219 10.48 13.11 -10.24
C VAL A 219 9.86 14.02 -11.31
N GLU A 220 10.05 13.73 -12.58
CA GLU A 220 9.45 14.51 -13.68
C GLU A 220 7.91 14.47 -13.55
N SER A 221 7.34 13.31 -13.28
CA SER A 221 5.91 13.12 -13.04
C SER A 221 5.41 13.90 -11.82
N VAL A 222 6.21 13.96 -10.74
CA VAL A 222 5.91 14.83 -9.58
C VAL A 222 5.84 16.29 -10.00
N MET A 223 6.81 16.76 -10.79
CA MET A 223 6.87 18.15 -11.25
C MET A 223 5.75 18.49 -12.26
N LYS A 224 5.37 17.57 -13.13
CA LYS A 224 4.20 17.71 -14.02
C LYS A 224 2.91 17.88 -13.24
N ASN A 225 2.74 17.13 -12.15
CA ASN A 225 1.61 17.29 -11.25
C ASN A 225 1.64 18.68 -10.57
N GLY A 226 2.80 19.13 -10.10
CA GLY A 226 2.99 20.47 -9.55
C GLY A 226 2.60 21.58 -10.54
N LYS A 227 3.01 21.44 -11.81
CA LYS A 227 2.62 22.37 -12.87
C LYS A 227 1.09 22.41 -13.05
N ARG A 228 0.43 21.26 -13.14
CA ARG A 228 -1.04 21.20 -13.23
C ARG A 228 -1.74 21.88 -12.06
N LEU A 229 -1.22 21.72 -10.85
CA LEU A 229 -1.76 22.41 -9.68
C LEU A 229 -1.58 23.93 -9.84
N ALA A 230 -0.41 24.41 -10.22
CA ALA A 230 -0.11 25.83 -10.42
C ALA A 230 -0.98 26.46 -11.53
N GLU A 231 -1.29 25.73 -12.58
CA GLU A 231 -2.15 26.17 -13.70
C GLU A 231 -3.66 26.11 -13.38
N GLY A 232 -4.03 25.94 -12.13
CA GLY A 232 -5.42 26.00 -11.65
C GLY A 232 -6.05 24.66 -11.28
N GLY A 233 -5.28 23.57 -11.31
CA GLY A 233 -5.72 22.26 -10.83
C GLY A 233 -6.12 22.27 -9.36
N TRP A 234 -5.54 23.17 -8.56
CA TRP A 234 -5.90 23.40 -7.17
C TRP A 234 -7.39 23.73 -6.96
N LYS A 235 -8.06 24.29 -7.99
CA LYS A 235 -9.51 24.58 -7.93
C LYS A 235 -10.35 23.32 -7.74
N ARG A 236 -9.86 22.17 -8.21
CA ARG A 236 -10.52 20.87 -7.97
C ARG A 236 -10.35 20.39 -6.54
N LEU A 237 -9.31 20.87 -5.84
CA LEU A 237 -9.05 20.55 -4.44
C LEU A 237 -9.87 21.42 -3.47
N ARG A 238 -10.53 22.48 -3.96
CA ARG A 238 -11.42 23.32 -3.14
C ARG A 238 -12.60 22.57 -2.52
N ALA A 239 -12.93 21.40 -3.02
CA ALA A 239 -13.91 20.56 -2.35
C ALA A 239 -13.42 20.09 -0.96
N TYR A 240 -12.13 20.30 -0.66
CA TYR A 240 -11.56 20.13 0.68
C TYR A 240 -11.59 21.43 1.53
N GLU A 241 -12.08 22.54 0.99
CA GLU A 241 -12.28 23.79 1.75
C GLU A 241 -13.62 23.86 2.47
#